data_b9770db2879b96824e0a55762dd1ae2f
#
_entry.id   b9770db2879b96824e0a55762dd1ae2f
#
_cell.length_a   1.000
_cell.length_b   1.000
_cell.length_c   1.000
_cell.angle_alpha   90.00
_cell.angle_beta   90.00
_cell.angle_gamma   90.00
#
_symmetry.space_group_name_H-M   'P 1'
#
loop_
_entity.id
_entity.type
_entity.pdbx_description
1 polymer ?
#
loop_
_entity_poly.entity_id
_entity_poly.type
_entity_poly.pdbx_seq_one_letter_code
_entity_poly.pdbx_strand_id
1 'polypeptide(L)'
;MKRSTTLVTAGFLALTALFSMPCFSLEVEVSFSAEVESETIDGRVILMLSTNDADEPRFQVRPGVNAIQIFGVNVEGMGPEEEVRIDGSVFGYPIQTLEDVPAGTYQVQALLHRYETFHRADGHTVTLPMDRGEGQQWNRAPGNLYSTPQKIDFAPDSDAIIRVKLDQIISPIEPPSDTEYVKHVRIQSELLTEFWGRPMFLGAHVLLPHGYKEHPDAHYPLMIFHGHFPSDIGDFRTEPPDPDLECEYSERFHVECYNRVQQEEAHAFYQKWIGPDFPRFLVIEIQHANP
;
A
#
# COMPACT_ATOMS: atom_id res chain seq x y z
N MET A 1 -17.39 -75.79 -58.04
CA MET A 1 -17.76 -75.62 -56.64
C MET A 1 -16.77 -74.66 -55.95
N LYS A 2 -17.15 -73.38 -55.79
CA LYS A 2 -16.32 -72.38 -55.08
C LYS A 2 -16.97 -72.13 -53.70
N ARG A 3 -16.24 -72.43 -52.66
CA ARG A 3 -16.65 -72.08 -51.28
C ARG A 3 -16.19 -70.67 -50.95
N SER A 4 -17.16 -69.82 -50.62
CA SER A 4 -16.93 -68.46 -50.15
C SER A 4 -16.79 -68.53 -48.63
N THR A 5 -15.69 -68.04 -48.11
CA THR A 5 -15.44 -67.93 -46.68
C THR A 5 -15.67 -66.47 -46.26
N THR A 6 -16.71 -66.24 -45.45
CA THR A 6 -17.05 -64.91 -44.92
C THR A 6 -16.28 -64.72 -43.61
N LEU A 7 -15.41 -63.72 -43.60
CA LEU A 7 -14.69 -63.25 -42.42
C LEU A 7 -15.58 -62.27 -41.63
N VAL A 8 -15.94 -62.62 -40.41
CA VAL A 8 -16.66 -61.73 -39.47
C VAL A 8 -15.60 -61.02 -38.62
N THR A 9 -15.42 -59.71 -38.85
CA THR A 9 -14.57 -58.86 -38.06
C THR A 9 -15.37 -58.32 -36.87
N ALA A 10 -15.07 -58.77 -35.65
CA ALA A 10 -15.62 -58.24 -34.42
C ALA A 10 -14.85 -56.95 -34.02
N GLY A 11 -15.47 -55.79 -34.17
CA GLY A 11 -14.93 -54.55 -33.69
C GLY A 11 -15.11 -54.38 -32.17
N PHE A 12 -13.98 -54.34 -31.47
CA PHE A 12 -13.95 -53.98 -30.03
C PHE A 12 -14.03 -52.46 -29.92
N LEU A 13 -15.17 -51.92 -29.46
CA LEU A 13 -15.33 -50.50 -29.08
C LEU A 13 -14.74 -50.38 -27.65
N ALA A 14 -13.54 -49.84 -27.53
CA ALA A 14 -12.99 -49.44 -26.23
C ALA A 14 -13.62 -48.13 -25.80
N LEU A 15 -14.49 -48.16 -24.84
CA LEU A 15 -15.09 -47.01 -24.18
C LEU A 15 -14.08 -46.45 -23.16
N THR A 16 -13.28 -45.44 -23.58
CA THR A 16 -12.44 -44.70 -22.65
C THR A 16 -13.32 -43.80 -21.81
N ALA A 17 -13.58 -44.21 -20.57
CA ALA A 17 -14.16 -43.36 -19.55
C ALA A 17 -13.11 -42.30 -19.15
N LEU A 18 -13.28 -41.09 -19.58
CA LEU A 18 -12.55 -39.93 -19.06
C LEU A 18 -13.02 -39.72 -17.61
N PHE A 19 -12.26 -40.25 -16.67
CA PHE A 19 -12.37 -39.84 -15.27
C PHE A 19 -11.84 -38.40 -15.20
N SER A 20 -12.75 -37.43 -15.13
CA SER A 20 -12.40 -36.07 -14.63
C SER A 20 -11.99 -36.25 -13.19
N MET A 21 -10.69 -36.23 -12.92
CA MET A 21 -10.20 -36.08 -11.54
C MET A 21 -10.72 -34.73 -11.04
N PRO A 22 -11.35 -34.67 -9.86
CA PRO A 22 -11.64 -33.38 -9.26
C PRO A 22 -10.29 -32.64 -9.10
N CYS A 23 -10.19 -31.47 -9.72
CA CYS A 23 -9.08 -30.56 -9.49
C CYS A 23 -9.34 -29.98 -8.10
N PHE A 24 -8.65 -30.48 -7.10
CA PHE A 24 -8.63 -29.87 -5.78
C PHE A 24 -7.86 -28.55 -5.94
N SER A 25 -8.51 -27.44 -5.64
CA SER A 25 -7.92 -26.12 -5.71
C SER A 25 -8.25 -25.37 -4.43
N LEU A 26 -7.20 -24.99 -3.72
CA LEU A 26 -7.32 -24.10 -2.57
C LEU A 26 -7.85 -22.76 -3.06
N GLU A 27 -8.85 -22.24 -2.39
CA GLU A 27 -9.43 -20.92 -2.64
C GLU A 27 -9.33 -20.04 -1.39
N VAL A 28 -9.09 -18.74 -1.58
CA VAL A 28 -9.22 -17.73 -0.53
C VAL A 28 -10.37 -16.81 -0.90
N GLU A 29 -11.37 -16.74 -0.05
CA GLU A 29 -12.52 -15.84 -0.18
C GLU A 29 -12.31 -14.62 0.72
N VAL A 30 -12.31 -13.42 0.12
CA VAL A 30 -12.17 -12.15 0.83
C VAL A 30 -13.47 -11.38 0.76
N SER A 31 -13.98 -10.94 1.92
CA SER A 31 -15.20 -10.15 2.02
C SER A 31 -15.11 -9.10 3.12
N PHE A 32 -16.08 -8.17 3.17
CA PHE A 32 -16.29 -7.26 4.28
C PHE A 32 -17.76 -7.15 4.62
N SER A 33 -18.09 -6.69 5.85
CA SER A 33 -19.49 -6.55 6.27
C SER A 33 -19.97 -5.10 6.13
N ALA A 34 -21.31 -4.93 6.06
CA ALA A 34 -21.95 -3.62 6.06
C ALA A 34 -21.69 -2.80 7.34
N GLU A 35 -21.24 -3.44 8.42
CA GLU A 35 -20.82 -2.73 9.65
C GLU A 35 -19.49 -2.01 9.48
N VAL A 36 -18.59 -2.53 8.62
CA VAL A 36 -17.29 -1.95 8.32
C VAL A 36 -17.43 -0.90 7.23
N GLU A 37 -18.14 -1.24 6.14
CA GLU A 37 -18.40 -0.32 5.04
C GLU A 37 -19.74 -0.68 4.40
N SER A 38 -20.61 0.29 4.24
CA SER A 38 -21.98 0.08 3.74
C SER A 38 -22.12 0.31 2.23
N GLU A 39 -21.14 0.97 1.62
CA GLU A 39 -21.14 1.29 0.19
C GLU A 39 -20.29 0.31 -0.59
N THR A 40 -20.52 0.27 -1.90
CA THR A 40 -19.68 -0.52 -2.82
C THR A 40 -18.34 0.17 -3.05
N ILE A 41 -17.30 -0.63 -3.26
CA ILE A 41 -15.92 -0.16 -3.45
C ILE A 41 -15.36 -0.64 -4.78
N ASP A 42 -14.82 0.30 -5.56
CA ASP A 42 -13.88 0.00 -6.65
C ASP A 42 -12.46 -0.10 -6.07
N GLY A 43 -11.66 -1.04 -6.55
CA GLY A 43 -10.30 -1.14 -6.05
C GLY A 43 -9.57 -2.42 -6.42
N ARG A 44 -8.61 -2.77 -5.56
CA ARG A 44 -7.83 -3.99 -5.69
C ARG A 44 -7.74 -4.72 -4.36
N VAL A 45 -8.24 -5.93 -4.33
CA VAL A 45 -8.03 -6.86 -3.21
C VAL A 45 -6.63 -7.43 -3.32
N ILE A 46 -5.85 -7.33 -2.26
CA ILE A 46 -4.48 -7.84 -2.16
C ILE A 46 -4.43 -8.84 -1.01
N LEU A 47 -4.13 -10.10 -1.33
CA LEU A 47 -3.89 -11.17 -0.37
C LEU A 47 -2.38 -11.27 -0.12
N MET A 48 -1.98 -11.38 1.13
CA MET A 48 -0.59 -11.45 1.56
C MET A 48 -0.38 -12.66 2.47
N LEU A 49 0.66 -13.45 2.17
CA LEU A 49 1.06 -14.59 2.98
C LEU A 49 2.52 -14.42 3.40
N SER A 50 2.77 -14.43 4.71
CA SER A 50 4.11 -14.31 5.29
C SER A 50 4.39 -15.45 6.26
N THR A 51 5.61 -15.98 6.23
CA THR A 51 6.10 -16.92 7.24
C THR A 51 6.71 -16.22 8.46
N ASN A 52 6.84 -14.89 8.40
CA ASN A 52 7.34 -14.05 9.48
C ASN A 52 6.17 -13.42 10.22
N ASP A 53 6.13 -13.53 11.55
CA ASP A 53 5.09 -13.01 12.43
C ASP A 53 5.55 -11.79 13.27
N ALA A 54 6.71 -11.20 12.97
CA ALA A 54 7.22 -10.02 13.67
C ALA A 54 6.39 -8.76 13.38
N ASP A 55 5.85 -8.64 12.15
CA ASP A 55 5.03 -7.52 11.70
C ASP A 55 3.79 -8.02 10.95
N GLU A 56 2.80 -7.13 10.77
CA GLU A 56 1.67 -7.42 9.89
C GLU A 56 2.16 -7.64 8.43
N PRO A 57 1.64 -8.65 7.71
CA PRO A 57 2.04 -8.92 6.31
C PRO A 57 2.02 -7.69 5.39
N ARG A 58 1.05 -6.77 5.55
CA ARG A 58 0.98 -5.54 4.75
C ARG A 58 2.20 -4.63 4.88
N PHE A 59 2.97 -4.73 5.97
CA PHE A 59 4.21 -3.97 6.17
C PHE A 59 5.47 -4.72 5.74
N GLN A 60 5.33 -5.98 5.34
CA GLN A 60 6.44 -6.82 4.90
C GLN A 60 6.59 -6.89 3.38
N VAL A 61 5.70 -6.26 2.60
CA VAL A 61 5.75 -6.25 1.14
C VAL A 61 6.93 -5.41 0.66
N ARG A 62 7.92 -6.08 0.08
CA ARG A 62 9.14 -5.48 -0.46
C ARG A 62 9.69 -6.32 -1.61
N PRO A 63 10.40 -5.74 -2.57
CA PRO A 63 11.08 -6.52 -3.61
C PRO A 63 12.30 -7.25 -3.05
N GLY A 64 12.70 -8.33 -3.73
CA GLY A 64 13.94 -9.06 -3.44
C GLY A 64 13.73 -10.46 -2.89
N VAL A 65 14.82 -11.05 -2.37
CA VAL A 65 14.87 -12.45 -1.93
C VAL A 65 14.00 -12.74 -0.70
N ASN A 66 13.67 -11.72 0.07
CA ASN A 66 12.81 -11.80 1.25
C ASN A 66 11.39 -11.28 0.96
N ALA A 67 10.99 -11.24 -0.31
CA ALA A 67 9.62 -10.86 -0.68
C ALA A 67 8.63 -11.86 -0.09
N ILE A 68 7.58 -11.37 0.57
CA ILE A 68 6.46 -12.20 0.97
C ILE A 68 5.59 -12.52 -0.25
N GLN A 69 4.76 -13.55 -0.14
CA GLN A 69 3.85 -13.92 -1.23
C GLN A 69 2.65 -12.99 -1.25
N ILE A 70 2.34 -12.42 -2.43
CA ILE A 70 1.16 -11.59 -2.66
C ILE A 70 0.36 -12.05 -3.87
N PHE A 71 -0.95 -11.88 -3.84
CA PHE A 71 -1.88 -12.05 -4.95
C PHE A 71 -2.79 -10.84 -5.05
N GLY A 72 -3.26 -10.49 -6.24
CA GLY A 72 -4.10 -9.30 -6.37
C GLY A 72 -5.17 -9.40 -7.45
N VAL A 73 -6.42 -9.05 -7.10
CA VAL A 73 -7.59 -9.02 -7.97
C VAL A 73 -8.21 -7.64 -7.97
N ASN A 74 -8.49 -7.08 -9.16
CA ASN A 74 -9.27 -5.86 -9.27
C ASN A 74 -10.76 -6.15 -9.04
N VAL A 75 -11.42 -5.23 -8.36
CA VAL A 75 -12.86 -5.28 -8.10
C VAL A 75 -13.51 -3.99 -8.56
N GLU A 76 -14.71 -4.11 -9.11
CA GLU A 76 -15.56 -3.01 -9.55
C GLU A 76 -16.90 -3.13 -8.81
N GLY A 77 -17.20 -2.16 -7.96
CA GLY A 77 -18.43 -2.13 -7.19
C GLY A 77 -18.60 -3.28 -6.19
N MET A 78 -17.51 -3.80 -5.59
CA MET A 78 -17.59 -4.84 -4.57
C MET A 78 -18.46 -4.39 -3.40
N GLY A 79 -19.56 -5.08 -3.16
CA GLY A 79 -20.51 -4.77 -2.08
C GLY A 79 -20.20 -5.47 -0.76
N PRO A 80 -20.88 -5.03 0.32
CA PRO A 80 -20.85 -5.77 1.58
C PRO A 80 -21.32 -7.21 1.41
N GLU A 81 -20.70 -8.13 2.13
CA GLU A 81 -20.94 -9.59 2.10
C GLU A 81 -20.67 -10.26 0.73
N GLU A 82 -20.21 -9.52 -0.26
CA GLU A 82 -19.73 -10.08 -1.52
C GLU A 82 -18.35 -10.72 -1.31
N GLU A 83 -18.19 -11.94 -1.86
CA GLU A 83 -16.95 -12.72 -1.75
C GLU A 83 -16.13 -12.57 -3.03
N VAL A 84 -14.89 -12.07 -2.89
CA VAL A 84 -13.89 -12.06 -3.95
C VAL A 84 -13.01 -13.29 -3.81
N ARG A 85 -12.95 -14.10 -4.88
CA ARG A 85 -12.17 -15.34 -4.90
C ARG A 85 -10.77 -15.11 -5.44
N ILE A 86 -9.81 -15.67 -4.73
CA ILE A 86 -8.42 -15.79 -5.13
C ILE A 86 -8.10 -17.28 -5.20
N ASP A 87 -7.94 -17.77 -6.41
CA ASP A 87 -7.65 -19.15 -6.76
C ASP A 87 -6.40 -19.26 -7.64
N GLY A 88 -6.13 -20.44 -8.20
CA GLY A 88 -4.96 -20.67 -9.07
C GLY A 88 -4.92 -19.83 -10.36
N SER A 89 -6.02 -19.17 -10.74
CA SER A 89 -6.07 -18.27 -11.90
C SER A 89 -5.54 -16.86 -11.61
N VAL A 90 -5.44 -16.50 -10.33
CA VAL A 90 -4.99 -15.17 -9.90
C VAL A 90 -3.48 -15.11 -9.87
N PHE A 91 -2.92 -14.14 -10.61
CA PHE A 91 -1.47 -13.93 -10.68
C PHE A 91 -0.92 -13.38 -9.37
N GLY A 92 0.18 -14.01 -8.90
CA GLY A 92 0.90 -13.64 -7.69
C GLY A 92 2.39 -13.34 -7.90
N TYR A 93 3.05 -12.91 -6.84
CA TYR A 93 4.49 -12.68 -6.79
C TYR A 93 5.01 -12.95 -5.36
N PRO A 94 6.18 -13.58 -5.17
CA PRO A 94 7.10 -14.11 -6.17
C PRO A 94 6.64 -15.40 -6.85
N ILE A 95 5.74 -16.17 -6.23
CA ILE A 95 5.15 -17.37 -6.80
C ILE A 95 3.89 -16.98 -7.59
N GLN A 96 3.76 -17.49 -8.81
CA GLN A 96 2.78 -16.99 -9.76
C GLN A 96 1.34 -17.48 -9.49
N THR A 97 1.18 -18.68 -8.93
CA THR A 97 -0.14 -19.25 -8.66
C THR A 97 -0.29 -19.66 -7.19
N LEU A 98 -1.51 -19.63 -6.68
CA LEU A 98 -1.81 -20.05 -5.32
C LEU A 98 -1.48 -21.53 -5.09
N GLU A 99 -1.62 -22.34 -6.13
CA GLU A 99 -1.36 -23.80 -6.12
C GLU A 99 0.12 -24.14 -5.94
N ASP A 100 1.02 -23.26 -6.39
CA ASP A 100 2.47 -23.44 -6.29
C ASP A 100 3.05 -22.95 -4.95
N VAL A 101 2.24 -22.32 -4.10
CA VAL A 101 2.69 -21.88 -2.78
C VAL A 101 2.97 -23.11 -1.90
N PRO A 102 4.17 -23.23 -1.30
CA PRO A 102 4.49 -24.40 -0.48
C PRO A 102 3.52 -24.58 0.70
N ALA A 103 3.21 -25.82 1.02
CA ALA A 103 2.48 -26.14 2.24
C ALA A 103 3.28 -25.64 3.46
N GLY A 104 2.58 -25.06 4.44
CA GLY A 104 3.22 -24.51 5.63
C GLY A 104 2.28 -23.61 6.43
N THR A 105 2.78 -23.07 7.53
CA THR A 105 2.04 -22.13 8.36
C THR A 105 2.37 -20.70 7.94
N TYR A 106 1.36 -19.92 7.63
CA TYR A 106 1.48 -18.52 7.18
C TYR A 106 0.66 -17.58 8.06
N GLN A 107 1.16 -16.35 8.23
CA GLN A 107 0.35 -15.20 8.57
C GLN A 107 -0.33 -14.72 7.29
N VAL A 108 -1.65 -14.82 7.25
CA VAL A 108 -2.48 -14.43 6.11
C VAL A 108 -3.19 -13.14 6.43
N GLN A 109 -3.08 -12.15 5.55
CA GLN A 109 -3.77 -10.87 5.65
C GLN A 109 -4.28 -10.46 4.27
N ALA A 110 -5.45 -9.84 4.22
CA ALA A 110 -5.96 -9.20 3.01
C ALA A 110 -6.14 -7.70 3.22
N LEU A 111 -6.05 -6.95 2.13
CA LEU A 111 -6.30 -5.51 2.08
C LEU A 111 -7.05 -5.19 0.80
N LEU A 112 -8.10 -4.37 0.90
CA LEU A 112 -8.79 -3.78 -0.24
C LEU A 112 -8.30 -2.34 -0.42
N HIS A 113 -7.46 -2.14 -1.44
CA HIS A 113 -6.95 -0.83 -1.82
C HIS A 113 -8.03 -0.11 -2.62
N ARG A 114 -8.64 0.90 -2.01
CA ARG A 114 -9.76 1.66 -2.58
C ARG A 114 -9.29 2.56 -3.71
N TYR A 115 -10.01 2.51 -4.83
CA TYR A 115 -9.83 3.39 -5.99
C TYR A 115 -10.98 4.36 -6.10
N GLU A 116 -10.75 5.45 -6.81
CA GLU A 116 -11.77 6.44 -7.15
C GLU A 116 -11.77 6.70 -8.65
N THR A 117 -12.94 7.00 -9.21
CA THR A 117 -13.08 7.29 -10.63
C THR A 117 -13.00 8.79 -10.88
N PHE A 118 -12.14 9.19 -11.81
CA PHE A 118 -11.88 10.55 -12.20
C PHE A 118 -12.30 10.78 -13.65
N HIS A 119 -13.03 11.86 -13.88
CA HIS A 119 -13.40 12.34 -15.21
C HIS A 119 -12.51 13.51 -15.57
N ARG A 120 -11.45 13.27 -16.31
CA ARG A 120 -10.42 14.25 -16.62
C ARG A 120 -10.87 15.21 -17.73
N ALA A 121 -10.37 16.45 -17.71
CA ALA A 121 -10.68 17.47 -18.72
C ALA A 121 -10.21 17.11 -20.13
N ASP A 122 -9.26 16.18 -20.28
CA ASP A 122 -8.83 15.64 -21.58
C ASP A 122 -9.78 14.56 -22.15
N GLY A 123 -10.93 14.35 -21.51
CA GLY A 123 -11.97 13.40 -21.92
C GLY A 123 -11.74 11.95 -21.50
N HIS A 124 -10.67 11.65 -20.76
CA HIS A 124 -10.44 10.31 -20.23
C HIS A 124 -11.13 10.12 -18.88
N THR A 125 -11.67 8.92 -18.70
CA THR A 125 -12.12 8.45 -17.37
C THR A 125 -11.11 7.41 -16.90
N VAL A 126 -10.58 7.59 -15.67
CA VAL A 126 -9.60 6.70 -15.07
C VAL A 126 -10.02 6.35 -13.65
N THR A 127 -9.78 5.11 -13.24
CA THR A 127 -10.01 4.64 -11.87
C THR A 127 -8.67 4.35 -11.22
N LEU A 128 -8.31 5.10 -10.20
CA LEU A 128 -6.98 5.13 -9.59
C LEU A 128 -7.07 5.15 -8.07
N PRO A 129 -6.05 4.63 -7.34
CA PRO A 129 -5.91 4.88 -5.92
C PRO A 129 -5.59 6.36 -5.69
N MET A 130 -6.33 6.98 -4.78
CA MET A 130 -6.13 8.38 -4.41
C MET A 130 -5.14 8.49 -3.26
N ASP A 131 -4.20 9.44 -3.34
CA ASP A 131 -3.37 9.83 -2.19
C ASP A 131 -4.19 10.64 -1.19
N ARG A 132 -4.25 10.19 0.05
CA ARG A 132 -4.93 10.86 1.16
C ARG A 132 -3.97 11.33 2.25
N GLY A 133 -2.67 11.55 1.87
CA GLY A 133 -1.60 12.02 2.74
C GLY A 133 -0.57 10.93 3.12
N GLU A 134 -0.75 9.69 2.64
CA GLU A 134 0.16 8.57 2.88
C GLU A 134 1.38 8.54 1.95
N GLY A 135 1.43 9.40 0.93
CA GLY A 135 2.55 9.46 0.01
C GLY A 135 2.70 8.23 -0.87
N GLN A 136 1.58 7.70 -1.39
CA GLN A 136 1.49 6.48 -2.21
C GLN A 136 1.85 5.18 -1.47
N GLN A 137 1.84 5.18 -0.16
CA GLN A 137 2.00 3.95 0.63
C GLN A 137 0.66 3.22 0.74
N TRP A 138 0.30 2.45 -0.29
CA TRP A 138 -0.99 1.77 -0.40
C TRP A 138 -1.37 0.96 0.86
N ASN A 139 -0.38 0.43 1.58
CA ASN A 139 -0.57 -0.35 2.81
C ASN A 139 -0.94 0.50 4.03
N ARG A 140 -0.91 1.83 3.89
CA ARG A 140 -1.27 2.82 4.93
C ARG A 140 -2.32 3.83 4.44
N ALA A 141 -2.81 3.68 3.20
CA ALA A 141 -3.73 4.63 2.60
C ALA A 141 -5.06 4.69 3.37
N PRO A 142 -5.46 5.87 3.88
CA PRO A 142 -6.70 6.04 4.62
C PRO A 142 -7.93 5.58 3.85
N GLY A 143 -8.85 4.93 4.57
CA GLY A 143 -10.07 4.38 3.98
C GLY A 143 -9.92 3.03 3.31
N ASN A 144 -8.70 2.48 3.17
CA ASN A 144 -8.52 1.10 2.78
C ASN A 144 -9.06 0.16 3.86
N LEU A 145 -9.71 -0.92 3.42
CA LEU A 145 -10.13 -1.98 4.32
C LEU A 145 -9.00 -3.02 4.44
N TYR A 146 -8.82 -3.58 5.62
CA TYR A 146 -7.85 -4.66 5.82
C TYR A 146 -8.34 -5.65 6.87
N SER A 147 -7.78 -6.86 6.85
CA SER A 147 -8.07 -7.89 7.84
C SER A 147 -7.06 -7.88 8.97
N THR A 148 -7.48 -8.27 10.16
CA THR A 148 -6.55 -8.74 11.18
C THR A 148 -5.76 -9.93 10.63
N PRO A 149 -4.42 -10.02 10.82
CA PRO A 149 -3.65 -11.18 10.38
C PRO A 149 -4.12 -12.46 11.06
N GLN A 150 -4.20 -13.55 10.28
CA GLN A 150 -4.63 -14.87 10.76
C GLN A 150 -3.52 -15.88 10.52
N LYS A 151 -3.22 -16.71 11.53
CA LYS A 151 -2.28 -17.81 11.39
C LYS A 151 -3.01 -19.02 10.80
N ILE A 152 -2.62 -19.45 9.61
CA ILE A 152 -3.28 -20.49 8.84
C ILE A 152 -2.27 -21.55 8.38
N ASP A 153 -2.63 -22.82 8.56
CA ASP A 153 -1.90 -23.93 7.96
C ASP A 153 -2.37 -24.09 6.52
N PHE A 154 -1.51 -23.71 5.60
CA PHE A 154 -1.77 -23.68 4.18
C PHE A 154 -1.42 -25.01 3.55
N ALA A 155 -2.35 -25.61 2.84
CA ALA A 155 -2.20 -26.88 2.16
C ALA A 155 -2.76 -26.76 0.72
N PRO A 156 -1.93 -26.46 -0.29
CA PRO A 156 -2.38 -26.15 -1.64
C PRO A 156 -3.10 -27.33 -2.33
N ASP A 157 -2.80 -28.56 -1.92
CA ASP A 157 -3.44 -29.79 -2.46
C ASP A 157 -4.82 -30.07 -1.81
N SER A 158 -5.34 -29.16 -0.96
CA SER A 158 -6.63 -29.30 -0.34
C SER A 158 -7.73 -28.62 -1.14
N ASP A 159 -8.98 -29.03 -0.92
CA ASP A 159 -10.21 -28.36 -1.39
C ASP A 159 -10.76 -27.39 -0.36
N ALA A 160 -9.90 -26.87 0.52
CA ALA A 160 -10.29 -25.97 1.59
C ALA A 160 -10.55 -24.55 1.05
N ILE A 161 -11.58 -23.91 1.61
CA ILE A 161 -11.85 -22.49 1.40
C ILE A 161 -11.38 -21.73 2.64
N ILE A 162 -10.40 -20.85 2.46
CA ILE A 162 -9.91 -19.93 3.50
C ILE A 162 -10.72 -18.65 3.42
N ARG A 163 -11.44 -18.29 4.50
CA ARG A 163 -12.21 -17.05 4.56
C ARG A 163 -11.44 -15.97 5.31
N VAL A 164 -11.21 -14.84 4.62
CA VAL A 164 -10.54 -13.67 5.18
C VAL A 164 -11.53 -12.51 5.18
N LYS A 165 -11.90 -12.03 6.37
CA LYS A 165 -12.81 -10.90 6.51
C LYS A 165 -12.03 -9.61 6.74
N LEU A 166 -12.26 -8.60 5.90
CA LEU A 166 -11.76 -7.25 6.11
C LEU A 166 -12.59 -6.62 7.24
N ASP A 167 -12.00 -6.50 8.40
CA ASP A 167 -12.66 -6.09 9.65
C ASP A 167 -12.18 -4.74 10.20
N GLN A 168 -11.22 -4.13 9.50
CA GLN A 168 -10.61 -2.86 9.88
C GLN A 168 -10.63 -1.86 8.74
N ILE A 169 -10.64 -0.55 9.09
CA ILE A 169 -10.43 0.57 8.15
C ILE A 169 -9.20 1.34 8.58
N ILE A 170 -8.34 1.69 7.63
CA ILE A 170 -7.20 2.56 7.90
C ILE A 170 -7.72 3.98 8.19
N SER A 171 -7.39 4.49 9.37
CA SER A 171 -7.83 5.81 9.84
C SER A 171 -7.26 6.95 8.99
N PRO A 172 -7.97 8.08 8.89
CA PRO A 172 -7.41 9.30 8.29
C PRO A 172 -6.09 9.72 8.95
N ILE A 173 -5.21 10.30 8.13
CA ILE A 173 -3.96 10.89 8.62
C ILE A 173 -4.29 12.30 9.14
N GLU A 174 -4.00 12.53 10.42
CA GLU A 174 -4.12 13.86 10.98
C GLU A 174 -2.99 14.76 10.46
N PRO A 175 -3.31 15.93 9.87
CA PRO A 175 -2.28 16.86 9.44
C PRO A 175 -1.42 17.29 10.63
N PRO A 176 -0.09 17.37 10.49
CA PRO A 176 0.76 17.86 11.56
C PRO A 176 0.42 19.33 11.89
N SER A 177 0.53 19.66 13.18
CA SER A 177 0.24 21.03 13.64
C SER A 177 1.39 21.98 13.30
N ASP A 178 1.05 23.21 12.99
CA ASP A 178 2.02 24.29 12.85
C ASP A 178 2.84 24.47 14.12
N THR A 179 4.15 24.56 13.97
CA THR A 179 5.08 24.91 15.06
C THR A 179 5.55 26.37 14.94
N GLU A 180 6.49 26.79 15.77
CA GLU A 180 7.14 28.10 15.62
C GLU A 180 7.85 28.21 14.26
N TYR A 181 8.58 27.16 13.86
CA TYR A 181 9.42 27.15 12.68
C TYR A 181 8.79 26.48 11.46
N VAL A 182 8.03 25.40 11.65
CA VAL A 182 7.44 24.64 10.55
C VAL A 182 5.98 25.01 10.38
N LYS A 183 5.61 25.37 9.14
CA LYS A 183 4.24 25.68 8.73
C LYS A 183 3.79 24.73 7.63
N HIS A 184 2.53 24.33 7.70
CA HIS A 184 1.88 23.46 6.73
C HIS A 184 0.95 24.26 5.85
N VAL A 185 1.25 24.30 4.57
CA VAL A 185 0.45 25.04 3.57
C VAL A 185 -0.34 24.04 2.75
N ARG A 186 -1.62 24.29 2.60
CA ARG A 186 -2.50 23.53 1.71
C ARG A 186 -3.37 24.52 0.93
N ILE A 187 -3.22 24.54 -0.39
CA ILE A 187 -3.96 25.39 -1.29
C ILE A 187 -4.71 24.58 -2.32
N GLN A 188 -5.94 24.97 -2.65
CA GLN A 188 -6.63 24.36 -3.77
C GLN A 188 -6.06 24.90 -5.08
N SER A 189 -5.68 23.99 -5.98
CA SER A 189 -5.24 24.35 -7.32
C SER A 189 -6.44 24.40 -8.27
N GLU A 190 -6.73 25.57 -8.83
CA GLU A 190 -7.79 25.71 -9.83
C GLU A 190 -7.54 24.86 -11.07
N LEU A 191 -6.29 24.87 -11.58
CA LEU A 191 -5.91 24.12 -12.78
C LEU A 191 -6.01 22.60 -12.59
N LEU A 192 -5.54 22.09 -11.45
CA LEU A 192 -5.66 20.67 -11.15
C LEU A 192 -7.12 20.28 -10.88
N THR A 193 -7.89 21.14 -10.20
CA THR A 193 -9.31 20.92 -9.94
C THR A 193 -10.09 20.82 -11.26
N GLU A 194 -9.83 21.72 -12.21
CA GLU A 194 -10.43 21.66 -13.55
C GLU A 194 -10.01 20.39 -14.29
N PHE A 195 -8.71 20.04 -14.27
CA PHE A 195 -8.21 18.86 -14.97
C PHE A 195 -8.79 17.55 -14.45
N TRP A 196 -8.84 17.39 -13.11
CA TRP A 196 -9.29 16.15 -12.46
C TRP A 196 -10.79 16.07 -12.22
N GLY A 197 -11.54 17.16 -12.47
CA GLY A 197 -13.00 17.25 -12.29
C GLY A 197 -13.45 17.21 -10.81
N ARG A 198 -12.54 17.48 -9.89
CA ARG A 198 -12.80 17.50 -8.43
C ARG A 198 -11.81 18.40 -7.71
N PRO A 199 -12.10 18.87 -6.46
CA PRO A 199 -11.17 19.69 -5.71
C PRO A 199 -9.83 19.02 -5.50
N MET A 200 -8.76 19.61 -6.04
CA MET A 200 -7.38 19.14 -5.93
C MET A 200 -6.54 20.17 -5.18
N PHE A 201 -5.67 19.68 -4.31
CA PHE A 201 -4.89 20.51 -3.41
C PHE A 201 -3.39 20.29 -3.63
N LEU A 202 -2.63 21.39 -3.47
CA LEU A 202 -1.17 21.36 -3.37
C LEU A 202 -0.81 21.56 -1.91
N GLY A 203 0.11 20.75 -1.42
CA GLY A 203 0.67 20.87 -0.09
C GLY A 203 2.11 21.35 -0.11
N ALA A 204 2.55 21.97 0.98
CA ALA A 204 3.96 22.27 1.22
C ALA A 204 4.23 22.40 2.73
N HIS A 205 5.43 21.99 3.12
CA HIS A 205 6.00 22.33 4.41
C HIS A 205 6.91 23.54 4.24
N VAL A 206 6.79 24.51 5.13
CA VAL A 206 7.57 25.75 5.08
C VAL A 206 8.37 25.87 6.37
N LEU A 207 9.70 25.89 6.25
CA LEU A 207 10.58 26.16 7.39
C LEU A 207 10.93 27.64 7.42
N LEU A 208 10.54 28.29 8.52
CA LEU A 208 10.76 29.71 8.76
C LEU A 208 12.13 29.97 9.39
N PRO A 209 12.86 31.03 8.98
CA PRO A 209 14.11 31.39 9.62
C PRO A 209 13.91 31.86 11.08
N HIS A 210 14.92 31.67 11.91
CA HIS A 210 14.90 32.21 13.26
C HIS A 210 14.76 33.75 13.23
N GLY A 211 13.90 34.32 14.08
CA GLY A 211 13.60 35.74 14.11
C GLY A 211 12.60 36.20 13.04
N TYR A 212 11.91 35.28 12.36
CA TYR A 212 10.94 35.62 11.31
C TYR A 212 9.83 36.56 11.80
N LYS A 213 9.29 36.31 13.00
CA LYS A 213 8.20 37.09 13.58
C LYS A 213 8.64 38.50 14.01
N GLU A 214 9.89 38.64 14.41
CA GLU A 214 10.48 39.87 14.88
C GLU A 214 10.82 40.83 13.71
N HIS A 215 10.86 40.30 12.51
CA HIS A 215 11.23 41.03 11.27
C HIS A 215 10.20 40.87 10.16
N PRO A 216 8.93 41.30 10.35
CA PRO A 216 7.82 41.03 9.42
C PRO A 216 8.00 41.68 8.04
N ASP A 217 8.80 42.74 7.94
CA ASP A 217 9.09 43.45 6.67
C ASP A 217 10.36 42.94 5.98
N ALA A 218 11.06 41.97 6.55
CA ALA A 218 12.26 41.42 5.93
C ALA A 218 11.92 40.58 4.72
N HIS A 219 12.74 40.67 3.68
CA HIS A 219 12.70 39.84 2.51
C HIS A 219 13.76 38.74 2.63
N TYR A 220 13.31 37.47 2.65
CA TYR A 220 14.20 36.34 2.80
C TYR A 220 14.40 35.64 1.45
N PRO A 221 15.63 35.17 1.15
CA PRO A 221 15.84 34.24 0.05
C PRO A 221 14.96 32.99 0.24
N LEU A 222 14.51 32.41 -0.87
CA LEU A 222 13.70 31.21 -0.88
C LEU A 222 14.53 30.04 -1.41
N MET A 223 14.60 28.97 -0.64
CA MET A 223 15.07 27.66 -1.06
C MET A 223 13.87 26.75 -1.31
N ILE A 224 13.79 26.17 -2.50
CA ILE A 224 12.77 25.18 -2.85
C ILE A 224 13.43 23.80 -2.82
N PHE A 225 12.88 22.93 -2.01
CA PHE A 225 13.29 21.54 -1.92
C PHE A 225 12.22 20.63 -2.51
N HIS A 226 12.63 19.72 -3.36
CA HIS A 226 11.78 18.69 -3.92
C HIS A 226 12.14 17.34 -3.30
N GLY A 227 11.38 16.94 -2.31
CA GLY A 227 11.39 15.58 -1.79
C GLY A 227 10.50 14.66 -2.62
N HIS A 228 10.45 13.40 -2.23
CA HIS A 228 9.52 12.42 -2.79
C HIS A 228 8.45 12.11 -1.74
N PHE A 229 7.29 12.72 -1.84
CA PHE A 229 6.15 12.60 -0.91
C PHE A 229 6.52 12.83 0.56
N PRO A 230 7.12 13.99 0.91
CA PRO A 230 7.45 14.28 2.30
C PRO A 230 6.18 14.41 3.14
N SER A 231 6.15 13.74 4.30
CA SER A 231 5.08 13.88 5.29
C SER A 231 5.33 15.00 6.28
N ASP A 232 6.60 15.41 6.43
CA ASP A 232 7.07 16.50 7.30
C ASP A 232 8.51 16.88 6.90
N ILE A 233 9.04 17.96 7.47
CA ILE A 233 10.48 18.32 7.35
C ILE A 233 11.27 17.44 8.32
N GLY A 234 11.60 16.22 7.88
CA GLY A 234 12.21 15.18 8.72
C GLY A 234 13.59 15.49 9.27
N ASP A 235 14.33 16.42 8.64
CA ASP A 235 15.68 16.81 9.04
C ASP A 235 15.69 18.02 9.99
N PHE A 236 14.57 18.36 10.63
CA PHE A 236 14.45 19.49 11.53
C PHE A 236 13.70 19.11 12.80
N ARG A 237 14.38 19.13 13.96
CA ARG A 237 13.83 18.76 15.25
C ARG A 237 14.24 19.74 16.34
N THR A 238 13.26 20.37 16.99
CA THR A 238 13.49 21.34 18.07
C THR A 238 13.89 20.68 19.39
N GLU A 239 13.34 19.51 19.68
CA GLU A 239 13.61 18.75 20.89
C GLU A 239 14.95 17.99 20.78
N PRO A 240 15.69 17.82 21.87
CA PRO A 240 16.84 16.92 21.91
C PRO A 240 16.47 15.49 21.49
N PRO A 241 17.45 14.68 21.06
CA PRO A 241 17.21 13.26 20.84
C PRO A 241 16.60 12.58 22.07
N ASP A 242 15.64 11.71 21.84
CA ASP A 242 15.00 10.95 22.92
C ASP A 242 16.02 10.02 23.58
N PRO A 243 16.32 10.19 24.91
CA PRO A 243 17.29 9.36 25.59
C PRO A 243 16.85 7.90 25.74
N ASP A 244 15.53 7.65 25.71
CA ASP A 244 14.93 6.33 25.90
C ASP A 244 14.58 5.66 24.56
N LEU A 245 15.01 6.25 23.42
CA LEU A 245 14.73 5.71 22.11
C LEU A 245 15.35 4.33 21.93
N GLU A 246 14.52 3.33 21.63
CA GLU A 246 14.99 2.02 21.20
C GLU A 246 15.75 2.13 19.88
N CYS A 247 16.93 1.51 19.85
CA CYS A 247 17.76 1.51 18.66
C CYS A 247 17.19 0.60 17.57
N GLU A 248 17.01 1.16 16.36
CA GLU A 248 16.61 0.42 15.19
C GLU A 248 17.79 0.30 14.20
N TYR A 249 18.04 -0.92 13.74
CA TYR A 249 19.00 -1.15 12.66
C TYR A 249 18.39 -0.79 11.31
N SER A 250 19.10 -0.01 10.53
CA SER A 250 18.68 0.29 9.15
C SER A 250 19.29 -0.71 8.17
N GLU A 251 18.48 -1.59 7.63
CA GLU A 251 18.85 -2.51 6.55
C GLU A 251 19.29 -1.76 5.28
N ARG A 252 18.73 -0.59 5.04
CA ARG A 252 19.05 0.21 3.85
C ARG A 252 20.43 0.83 3.92
N PHE A 253 20.85 1.31 5.09
CA PHE A 253 22.09 2.03 5.27
C PHE A 253 23.15 1.23 6.02
N HIS A 254 22.81 0.02 6.50
CA HIS A 254 23.65 -0.87 7.31
C HIS A 254 24.22 -0.16 8.54
N VAL A 255 23.37 0.61 9.24
CA VAL A 255 23.73 1.40 10.43
C VAL A 255 22.88 1.00 11.63
N GLU A 256 23.54 0.66 12.74
CA GLU A 256 22.89 0.49 14.04
C GLU A 256 22.36 1.82 14.56
N CYS A 257 21.24 1.79 15.27
CA CYS A 257 20.61 2.97 15.86
C CYS A 257 20.38 4.12 14.84
N TYR A 258 20.04 3.80 13.60
CA TYR A 258 19.85 4.80 12.56
C TYR A 258 18.79 5.85 12.92
N ASN A 259 17.71 5.44 13.56
CA ASN A 259 16.66 6.31 14.09
C ASN A 259 17.20 7.35 15.09
N ARG A 260 18.17 6.97 15.94
CA ARG A 260 18.85 7.90 16.85
C ARG A 260 19.74 8.89 16.09
N VAL A 261 20.52 8.41 15.12
CA VAL A 261 21.35 9.27 14.27
C VAL A 261 20.48 10.31 13.56
N GLN A 262 19.31 9.93 13.05
CA GLN A 262 18.37 10.87 12.44
C GLN A 262 17.91 11.97 13.42
N GLN A 263 17.56 11.61 14.66
CA GLN A 263 17.18 12.61 15.67
C GLN A 263 18.34 13.54 16.06
N GLU A 264 19.56 12.99 16.19
CA GLU A 264 20.77 13.75 16.52
C GLU A 264 21.09 14.77 15.42
N GLU A 265 21.08 14.37 14.15
CA GLU A 265 21.35 15.24 13.00
C GLU A 265 20.27 16.31 12.83
N ALA A 266 18.98 15.94 12.97
CA ALA A 266 17.88 16.88 12.86
C ALA A 266 17.91 17.94 13.98
N HIS A 267 18.28 17.55 15.22
CA HIS A 267 18.46 18.49 16.33
C HIS A 267 19.71 19.36 16.15
N ALA A 268 20.81 18.78 15.67
CA ALA A 268 22.04 19.55 15.38
C ALA A 268 21.80 20.57 14.26
N PHE A 269 20.95 20.24 13.28
CA PHE A 269 20.53 21.19 12.25
C PHE A 269 19.70 22.34 12.84
N TYR A 270 18.73 22.04 13.71
CA TYR A 270 17.98 23.07 14.45
C TYR A 270 18.90 24.01 15.25
N GLN A 271 19.89 23.48 15.98
CA GLN A 271 20.83 24.30 16.74
C GLN A 271 21.64 25.25 15.83
N LYS A 272 22.03 24.79 14.65
CA LYS A 272 22.66 25.64 13.63
C LYS A 272 21.68 26.68 13.08
N TRP A 273 20.43 26.28 12.80
CA TRP A 273 19.39 27.12 12.24
C TRP A 273 19.08 28.35 13.08
N ILE A 274 19.07 28.20 14.41
CA ILE A 274 18.84 29.30 15.35
C ILE A 274 20.10 30.10 15.66
N GLY A 275 21.27 29.61 15.27
CA GLY A 275 22.57 30.25 15.54
C GLY A 275 22.66 31.64 14.91
N PRO A 276 23.45 32.57 15.53
CA PRO A 276 23.55 33.97 15.06
C PRO A 276 24.17 34.10 13.68
N ASP A 277 25.07 33.22 13.33
CA ASP A 277 25.83 33.25 12.07
C ASP A 277 25.18 32.45 10.93
N PHE A 278 24.06 31.74 11.20
CA PHE A 278 23.38 30.95 10.17
C PHE A 278 22.62 31.88 9.22
N PRO A 279 22.72 31.67 7.89
CA PRO A 279 21.98 32.46 6.92
C PRO A 279 20.47 32.39 7.12
N ARG A 280 19.78 33.51 6.97
CA ARG A 280 18.32 33.58 7.12
C ARG A 280 17.66 33.41 5.75
N PHE A 281 16.91 32.33 5.53
CA PHE A 281 16.14 32.05 4.33
C PHE A 281 14.93 31.20 4.65
N LEU A 282 13.94 31.20 3.77
CA LEU A 282 12.80 30.33 3.81
C LEU A 282 13.11 29.02 3.08
N VAL A 283 12.67 27.89 3.63
CA VAL A 283 12.67 26.62 2.89
C VAL A 283 11.23 26.21 2.62
N ILE A 284 10.93 25.84 1.37
CA ILE A 284 9.66 25.23 1.01
C ILE A 284 9.95 23.83 0.48
N GLU A 285 9.39 22.84 1.12
CA GLU A 285 9.34 21.47 0.65
C GLU A 285 7.96 21.19 0.08
N ILE A 286 7.90 20.96 -1.23
CA ILE A 286 6.64 20.79 -1.94
C ILE A 286 6.20 19.33 -1.84
N GLN A 287 4.95 19.11 -1.41
CA GLN A 287 4.29 17.83 -1.51
C GLN A 287 3.75 17.64 -2.93
N HIS A 288 4.07 16.52 -3.56
CA HIS A 288 3.55 16.22 -4.88
C HIS A 288 2.03 16.08 -4.83
N ALA A 289 1.34 16.73 -5.76
CA ALA A 289 -0.08 16.49 -5.98
C ALA A 289 -0.24 15.10 -6.60
N ASN A 290 -1.05 14.28 -5.97
CA ASN A 290 -1.46 12.99 -6.47
C ASN A 290 -2.99 12.94 -6.46
N PRO A 291 -3.62 12.44 -7.53
CA PRO A 291 -5.07 12.30 -7.55
C PRO A 291 -5.57 11.34 -6.48
#